data_531ea82ea3bbf9459f8d564692d35400
#
_entry.id   531ea82ea3bbf9459f8d564692d35400
#
_cell.length_a   1.000
_cell.length_b   1.000
_cell.length_c   1.000
_cell.angle_alpha   90.00
_cell.angle_beta   90.00
_cell.angle_gamma   90.00
#
_symmetry.space_group_name_H-M   'P 1'
#
loop_
_entity.id
_entity.type
_entity.pdbx_description
1 polymer ?
#
loop_
_entity_poly.entity_id
_entity_poly.type
_entity_poly.pdbx_seq_one_letter_code
_entity_poly.pdbx_strand_id
1 'polypeptide(L)'
;MKNNSVLNNNFIDLNLKSTNREGVLEELTDILYENKIIDDKDGFLKDVYIREYAGSTGVGNHIALPHGKSKYVRKASVVVGRTNCEIEWGSVDGLPVSFFILFAVPEYGDVGIEGKIISSICIKLADDDICRLLLDAKSNEEVFDILYDNN
;
A
#
# COMPACT_ATOMS: atom_id res chain seq x y z
N MET A 1 -17.24 8.91 -6.96
CA MET A 1 -16.07 8.21 -6.42
C MET A 1 -15.30 7.55 -7.54
N LYS A 2 -13.97 7.54 -7.44
CA LYS A 2 -13.13 6.93 -8.45
C LYS A 2 -12.70 5.53 -8.00
N ASN A 3 -12.89 4.57 -8.88
CA ASN A 3 -12.64 3.16 -8.59
C ASN A 3 -12.06 2.47 -9.81
N ASN A 4 -11.24 1.47 -9.56
CA ASN A 4 -10.86 0.49 -10.57
C ASN A 4 -10.86 -0.91 -9.91
N SER A 5 -10.41 -1.94 -10.62
CA SER A 5 -10.44 -3.30 -10.09
C SER A 5 -9.42 -3.55 -8.96
N VAL A 6 -8.45 -2.66 -8.79
CA VAL A 6 -7.33 -2.84 -7.85
C VAL A 6 -7.39 -1.84 -6.70
N LEU A 7 -7.75 -0.59 -7.00
CA LEU A 7 -7.77 0.51 -6.03
C LEU A 7 -9.10 1.24 -6.13
N ASN A 8 -9.74 1.54 -4.99
CA ASN A 8 -10.92 2.38 -4.96
C ASN A 8 -10.86 3.28 -3.72
N ASN A 9 -11.83 4.20 -3.61
CA ASN A 9 -11.86 5.18 -2.54
C ASN A 9 -11.89 4.54 -1.15
N ASN A 10 -12.53 3.39 -1.01
CA ASN A 10 -12.62 2.68 0.28
C ASN A 10 -11.29 2.06 0.71
N PHE A 11 -10.31 1.98 -0.18
CA PHE A 11 -8.99 1.41 0.09
C PHE A 11 -7.95 2.48 0.43
N ILE A 12 -8.37 3.72 0.64
CA ILE A 12 -7.46 4.84 0.93
C ILE A 12 -7.86 5.47 2.27
N ASP A 13 -6.91 5.53 3.20
CA ASP A 13 -7.09 6.19 4.50
C ASP A 13 -5.89 7.11 4.75
N LEU A 14 -6.10 8.41 4.59
CA LEU A 14 -5.06 9.42 4.77
C LEU A 14 -4.91 9.88 6.22
N ASN A 15 -5.60 9.21 7.15
CA ASN A 15 -5.59 9.56 8.58
C ASN A 15 -5.39 8.33 9.46
N LEU A 16 -4.40 7.51 9.13
CA LEU A 16 -4.04 6.36 9.96
C LEU A 16 -3.64 6.84 11.36
N LYS A 17 -3.99 6.06 12.37
CA LYS A 17 -3.79 6.42 13.78
C LYS A 17 -2.52 5.84 14.39
N SER A 18 -1.94 4.85 13.75
CA SER A 18 -0.79 4.12 14.28
C SER A 18 0.47 4.99 14.33
N THR A 19 1.34 4.66 15.28
CA THR A 19 2.60 5.36 15.48
C THR A 19 3.81 4.46 15.31
N ASN A 20 3.60 3.21 14.89
CA ASN A 20 4.69 2.27 14.62
C ASN A 20 4.35 1.40 13.41
N ARG A 21 5.35 0.68 12.92
CA ARG A 21 5.22 -0.14 11.71
C ARG A 21 4.15 -1.21 11.85
N GLU A 22 4.14 -1.91 12.96
CA GLU A 22 3.19 -3.00 13.20
C GLU A 22 1.75 -2.50 13.19
N GLY A 23 1.50 -1.36 13.83
CA GLY A 23 0.18 -0.75 13.86
C GLY A 23 -0.28 -0.30 12.46
N VAL A 24 0.63 0.26 11.66
CA VAL A 24 0.30 0.67 10.29
C VAL A 24 -0.12 -0.56 9.47
N LEU A 25 0.65 -1.64 9.56
CA LEU A 25 0.35 -2.86 8.80
C LEU A 25 -0.99 -3.46 9.24
N GLU A 26 -1.31 -3.40 10.54
CA GLU A 26 -2.61 -3.85 11.03
C GLU A 26 -3.76 -3.00 10.49
N GLU A 27 -3.63 -1.67 10.52
CA GLU A 27 -4.67 -0.78 10.00
C GLU A 27 -4.93 -1.00 8.51
N LEU A 28 -3.87 -1.15 7.72
CA LEU A 28 -4.00 -1.41 6.28
C LEU A 28 -4.65 -2.78 6.02
N THR A 29 -4.28 -3.78 6.82
CA THR A 29 -4.87 -5.12 6.73
C THR A 29 -6.35 -5.10 7.09
N ASP A 30 -6.75 -4.30 8.09
CA ASP A 30 -8.16 -4.14 8.46
C ASP A 30 -8.98 -3.61 7.29
N ILE A 31 -8.45 -2.68 6.50
CA ILE A 31 -9.14 -2.17 5.31
C ILE A 31 -9.41 -3.29 4.32
N LEU A 32 -8.43 -4.16 4.09
CA LEU A 32 -8.61 -5.32 3.21
C LEU A 32 -9.67 -6.28 3.72
N TYR A 33 -9.67 -6.53 5.02
CA TYR A 33 -10.61 -7.46 5.63
C TYR A 33 -12.04 -6.92 5.58
N GLU A 34 -12.21 -5.66 5.92
CA GLU A 34 -13.53 -4.99 5.90
C GLU A 34 -14.12 -4.95 4.49
N ASN A 35 -13.29 -4.89 3.47
CA ASN A 35 -13.71 -4.88 2.08
C ASN A 35 -13.71 -6.28 1.45
N LYS A 36 -13.56 -7.31 2.25
CA LYS A 36 -13.65 -8.72 1.84
C LYS A 36 -12.62 -9.13 0.78
N ILE A 37 -11.49 -8.44 0.76
CA ILE A 37 -10.37 -8.79 -0.12
C ILE A 37 -9.59 -9.97 0.46
N ILE A 38 -9.50 -10.04 1.77
CA ILE A 38 -8.88 -11.15 2.49
C ILE A 38 -9.91 -11.80 3.42
N ASP A 39 -9.76 -13.09 3.70
CA ASP A 39 -10.67 -13.82 4.57
C ASP A 39 -10.05 -14.24 5.91
N ASP A 40 -8.77 -13.93 6.13
CA ASP A 40 -8.07 -14.19 7.38
C ASP A 40 -7.05 -13.07 7.61
N LYS A 41 -7.33 -12.20 8.59
CA LYS A 41 -6.45 -11.06 8.90
C LYS A 41 -5.09 -11.53 9.41
N ASP A 42 -5.09 -12.45 10.37
CA ASP A 42 -3.84 -12.89 10.98
C ASP A 42 -2.96 -13.64 10.00
N GLY A 43 -3.56 -14.47 9.16
CA GLY A 43 -2.83 -15.20 8.14
C GLY A 43 -2.19 -14.29 7.11
N PHE A 44 -2.93 -13.30 6.63
CA PHE A 44 -2.40 -12.33 5.67
C PHE A 44 -1.30 -11.48 6.31
N LEU A 45 -1.54 -10.98 7.52
CA LEU A 45 -0.58 -10.13 8.20
C LEU A 45 0.73 -10.87 8.45
N LYS A 46 0.67 -12.15 8.76
CA LYS A 46 1.85 -12.99 8.92
C LYS A 46 2.66 -13.03 7.62
N ASP A 47 2.01 -13.18 6.48
CA ASP A 47 2.69 -13.20 5.19
C ASP A 47 3.34 -11.85 4.88
N VAL A 48 2.69 -10.74 5.25
CA VAL A 48 3.28 -9.41 5.12
C VAL A 48 4.53 -9.28 5.99
N TYR A 49 4.48 -9.73 7.25
CA TYR A 49 5.64 -9.68 8.14
C TYR A 49 6.80 -10.52 7.62
N ILE A 50 6.52 -11.70 7.10
CA ILE A 50 7.56 -12.55 6.51
C ILE A 50 8.29 -11.78 5.40
N ARG A 51 7.55 -11.10 4.54
CA ARG A 51 8.15 -10.30 3.47
C ARG A 51 8.94 -9.11 4.03
N GLU A 52 8.36 -8.40 5.00
CA GLU A 52 9.00 -7.20 5.56
C GLU A 52 10.30 -7.54 6.27
N TYR A 53 10.34 -8.65 6.99
CA TYR A 53 11.54 -9.07 7.71
C TYR A 53 12.63 -9.63 6.80
N ALA A 54 12.30 -9.99 5.57
CA ALA A 54 13.28 -10.41 4.58
C ALA A 54 14.07 -9.22 4.00
N GLY A 55 13.56 -8.01 4.17
CA GLY A 55 14.19 -6.78 3.71
C GLY A 55 13.16 -5.66 3.70
N SER A 56 13.55 -4.48 4.16
CA SER A 56 12.63 -3.36 4.28
C SER A 56 11.98 -3.00 2.93
N THR A 57 10.70 -2.66 2.98
CA THR A 57 9.95 -2.16 1.83
C THR A 57 9.91 -0.64 1.76
N GLY A 58 10.62 0.06 2.63
CA GLY A 58 10.79 1.50 2.54
C GLY A 58 11.66 1.85 1.34
N VAL A 59 11.10 2.55 0.37
CA VAL A 59 11.75 2.81 -0.93
C VAL A 59 12.39 4.18 -1.01
N GLY A 60 12.33 4.96 0.06
CA GLY A 60 12.81 6.33 0.09
C GLY A 60 11.69 7.32 -0.11
N ASN A 61 11.99 8.61 0.00
CA ASN A 61 11.04 9.70 -0.16
C ASN A 61 9.84 9.60 0.80
N HIS A 62 10.05 9.03 2.00
CA HIS A 62 9.01 8.85 3.03
C HIS A 62 7.89 7.89 2.62
N ILE A 63 8.16 6.99 1.69
CA ILE A 63 7.17 6.03 1.17
C ILE A 63 7.63 4.60 1.42
N ALA A 64 6.71 3.72 1.81
CA ALA A 64 6.94 2.29 1.90
C ALA A 64 5.92 1.53 1.05
N LEU A 65 6.34 0.40 0.51
CA LEU A 65 5.53 -0.47 -0.33
C LEU A 65 5.43 -1.87 0.30
N PRO A 66 4.83 -1.99 1.51
CA PRO A 66 4.66 -3.31 2.08
C PRO A 66 3.79 -4.18 1.17
N HIS A 67 4.00 -5.48 1.20
CA HIS A 67 3.17 -6.36 0.40
C HIS A 67 3.10 -7.76 0.98
N GLY A 68 2.01 -8.44 0.65
CA GLY A 68 1.81 -9.83 0.98
C GLY A 68 1.26 -10.60 -0.19
N LYS A 69 1.96 -11.68 -0.56
CA LYS A 69 1.46 -12.67 -1.49
C LYS A 69 0.93 -13.80 -0.63
N SER A 70 -0.38 -14.04 -0.68
CA SER A 70 -1.01 -14.87 0.33
C SER A 70 -2.20 -15.64 -0.22
N LYS A 71 -2.37 -16.86 0.27
CA LYS A 71 -3.52 -17.71 -0.07
C LYS A 71 -4.84 -17.11 0.43
N TYR A 72 -4.76 -16.16 1.37
CA TYR A 72 -5.95 -15.52 1.92
C TYR A 72 -6.46 -14.36 1.07
N VAL A 73 -5.71 -13.94 0.05
CA VAL A 73 -6.09 -12.84 -0.84
C VAL A 73 -6.98 -13.37 -1.95
N ARG A 74 -8.18 -12.78 -2.08
CA ARG A 74 -9.16 -13.18 -3.09
C ARG A 74 -8.91 -12.55 -4.44
N LYS A 75 -8.43 -11.30 -4.44
CA LYS A 75 -8.08 -10.62 -5.69
C LYS A 75 -6.99 -9.58 -5.42
N ALA A 76 -6.12 -9.36 -6.39
CA ALA A 76 -5.05 -8.40 -6.27
C ALA A 76 -5.62 -7.00 -5.97
N SER A 77 -5.13 -6.36 -4.92
CA SER A 77 -5.66 -5.08 -4.45
C SER A 77 -4.55 -4.21 -3.89
N VAL A 78 -4.79 -2.91 -3.91
CA VAL A 78 -3.87 -1.91 -3.37
C VAL A 78 -4.59 -1.13 -2.28
N VAL A 79 -3.96 -1.00 -1.13
CA VAL A 79 -4.45 -0.18 -0.02
C VAL A 79 -3.44 0.93 0.23
N VAL A 80 -3.92 2.16 0.38
CA VAL A 80 -3.08 3.32 0.60
C VAL A 80 -3.38 3.91 1.96
N GLY A 81 -2.34 4.28 2.69
CA GLY A 81 -2.49 4.95 3.96
C GLY A 81 -1.46 6.06 4.15
N ARG A 82 -1.79 7.01 5.00
CA ARG A 82 -0.86 8.08 5.39
C ARG A 82 -1.03 8.35 6.88
N THR A 83 0.10 8.56 7.57
CA THR A 83 0.11 8.93 8.99
C THR A 83 0.45 10.41 9.15
N ASN A 84 0.01 11.01 10.25
CA ASN A 84 0.42 12.38 10.60
C ASN A 84 1.82 12.40 11.22
N CYS A 85 2.25 11.30 11.82
CA CYS A 85 3.59 11.18 12.35
C CYS A 85 4.47 10.37 11.39
N GLU A 86 5.77 10.54 11.52
CA GLU A 86 6.73 9.78 10.75
C GLU A 86 7.04 8.47 11.47
N ILE A 87 7.12 7.38 10.72
CA ILE A 87 7.30 6.02 11.23
C ILE A 87 8.69 5.51 10.85
N GLU A 88 9.45 5.02 11.81
CA GLU A 88 10.72 4.36 11.52
C GLU A 88 10.45 3.06 10.79
N TRP A 89 10.99 2.92 9.58
CA TRP A 89 10.72 1.76 8.70
C TRP A 89 11.99 1.01 8.30
N GLY A 90 13.15 1.64 8.42
CA GLY A 90 14.39 1.07 7.93
C GLY A 90 14.54 1.26 6.43
N SER A 91 14.11 2.41 5.91
CA SER A 91 14.16 2.72 4.48
C SER A 91 15.59 2.79 3.95
N VAL A 92 15.74 2.56 2.64
CA VAL A 92 17.04 2.56 1.97
C VAL A 92 17.77 3.90 2.07
N ASP A 93 17.03 5.02 2.19
CA ASP A 93 17.62 6.36 2.33
C ASP A 93 17.77 6.80 3.80
N GLY A 94 17.42 5.95 4.75
CA GLY A 94 17.51 6.26 6.18
C GLY A 94 16.43 7.19 6.69
N LEU A 95 15.49 7.64 5.85
CA LEU A 95 14.43 8.55 6.27
C LEU A 95 13.21 7.78 6.78
N PRO A 96 12.45 8.37 7.72
CA PRO A 96 11.20 7.74 8.17
C PRO A 96 10.13 7.78 7.08
N VAL A 97 9.05 7.03 7.30
CA VAL A 97 7.97 6.85 6.33
C VAL A 97 6.66 7.40 6.90
N SER A 98 5.88 8.06 6.06
CA SER A 98 4.55 8.55 6.41
C SER A 98 3.48 8.22 5.37
N PHE A 99 3.87 7.63 4.25
CA PHE A 99 2.94 7.24 3.18
C PHE A 99 3.18 5.77 2.82
N PHE A 100 2.09 5.00 2.77
CA PHE A 100 2.18 3.55 2.64
C PHE A 100 1.27 3.06 1.51
N ILE A 101 1.81 2.20 0.66
CA ILE A 101 1.04 1.55 -0.40
C ILE A 101 1.22 0.05 -0.21
N LEU A 102 0.19 -0.62 0.29
CA LEU A 102 0.21 -2.06 0.53
C LEU A 102 -0.36 -2.79 -0.67
N PHE A 103 0.40 -3.74 -1.19
CA PHE A 103 -0.06 -4.61 -2.26
C PHE A 103 -0.47 -5.97 -1.68
N ALA A 104 -1.71 -6.36 -1.93
CA ALA A 104 -2.22 -7.68 -1.57
C ALA A 104 -2.35 -8.49 -2.86
N VAL A 105 -1.63 -9.62 -2.95
CA VAL A 105 -1.54 -10.41 -4.18
C VAL A 105 -1.93 -11.86 -3.86
N PRO A 106 -2.80 -12.48 -4.66
CA PRO A 106 -3.12 -13.90 -4.49
C PRO A 106 -1.88 -14.78 -4.68
N GLU A 107 -1.77 -15.82 -3.86
CA GLU A 107 -0.64 -16.75 -3.94
C GLU A 107 -0.66 -17.56 -5.23
N TYR A 108 -1.85 -17.87 -5.73
CA TYR A 108 -2.03 -18.70 -6.90
C TYR A 108 -2.82 -17.96 -7.98
N GLY A 109 -2.58 -18.34 -9.22
CA GLY A 109 -3.29 -17.78 -10.37
C GLY A 109 -2.52 -16.66 -11.06
N ASP A 110 -3.10 -16.20 -12.15
CA ASP A 110 -2.54 -15.11 -12.96
C ASP A 110 -3.21 -13.81 -12.54
N VAL A 111 -2.41 -12.81 -12.18
CA VAL A 111 -2.94 -11.49 -11.77
C VAL A 111 -3.30 -10.62 -12.98
N GLY A 112 -2.81 -10.94 -14.18
CA GLY A 112 -3.24 -10.29 -15.43
C GLY A 112 -3.17 -8.77 -15.39
N ILE A 113 -4.32 -8.13 -15.66
CA ILE A 113 -4.44 -6.67 -15.70
C ILE A 113 -4.13 -6.05 -14.34
N GLU A 114 -4.53 -6.69 -13.24
CA GLU A 114 -4.26 -6.20 -11.90
C GLU A 114 -2.76 -6.10 -11.63
N GLY A 115 -1.99 -7.09 -12.09
CA GLY A 115 -0.53 -7.08 -11.96
C GLY A 115 0.09 -5.94 -12.75
N LYS A 116 -0.46 -5.60 -13.91
CA LYS A 116 0.01 -4.47 -14.71
C LYS A 116 -0.26 -3.13 -14.02
N ILE A 117 -1.40 -3.00 -13.35
CA ILE A 117 -1.74 -1.80 -12.59
C ILE A 117 -0.76 -1.62 -11.43
N ILE A 118 -0.48 -2.69 -10.69
CA ILE A 118 0.48 -2.66 -9.59
C ILE A 118 1.87 -2.25 -10.09
N SER A 119 2.32 -2.84 -11.19
CA SER A 119 3.61 -2.50 -11.79
C SER A 119 3.66 -1.02 -12.22
N SER A 120 2.57 -0.52 -12.80
CA SER A 120 2.47 0.88 -13.19
C SER A 120 2.61 1.82 -11.99
N ILE A 121 1.98 1.48 -10.87
CA ILE A 121 2.12 2.26 -9.63
C ILE A 121 3.59 2.27 -9.19
N CYS A 122 4.23 1.12 -9.15
CA CYS A 122 5.63 1.03 -8.75
C CYS A 122 6.55 1.88 -9.62
N ILE A 123 6.31 1.89 -10.94
CA ILE A 123 7.11 2.70 -11.88
C ILE A 123 6.95 4.19 -11.59
N LYS A 124 5.73 4.64 -11.29
CA LYS A 124 5.47 6.05 -10.97
C LYS A 124 6.25 6.51 -9.74
N LEU A 125 6.44 5.64 -8.77
CA LEU A 125 7.12 5.99 -7.52
C LEU A 125 8.63 6.17 -7.68
N ALA A 126 9.19 5.89 -8.85
CA ALA A 126 10.56 6.24 -9.16
C ALA A 126 10.73 7.74 -9.42
N ASP A 127 9.64 8.47 -9.61
CA ASP A 127 9.64 9.91 -9.84
C ASP A 127 9.47 10.66 -8.53
N ASP A 128 10.47 11.44 -8.13
CA ASP A 128 10.46 12.19 -6.88
C ASP A 128 9.30 13.19 -6.80
N ASP A 129 8.90 13.77 -7.94
CA ASP A 129 7.77 14.70 -7.98
C ASP A 129 6.45 14.01 -7.69
N ILE A 130 6.27 12.80 -8.20
CA ILE A 130 5.08 11.98 -7.89
C ILE A 130 5.03 11.69 -6.40
N CYS A 131 6.15 11.31 -5.80
CA CYS A 131 6.22 11.04 -4.36
C CYS A 131 5.80 12.27 -3.55
N ARG A 132 6.28 13.45 -3.95
CA ARG A 132 5.94 14.71 -3.27
C ARG A 132 4.45 15.01 -3.38
N LEU A 133 3.86 14.79 -4.56
CA LEU A 133 2.42 14.98 -4.75
C LEU A 133 1.59 14.07 -3.85
N LEU A 134 2.02 12.83 -3.67
CA LEU A 134 1.33 11.89 -2.77
C LEU A 134 1.40 12.32 -1.32
N LEU A 135 2.57 12.78 -0.87
CA LEU A 135 2.75 13.25 0.51
C LEU A 135 1.87 14.45 0.81
N ASP A 136 1.61 15.31 -0.19
CA ASP A 136 0.85 16.55 -0.07
C ASP A 136 -0.62 16.41 -0.44
N ALA A 137 -1.07 15.24 -0.90
CA ALA A 137 -2.44 15.05 -1.37
C ALA A 137 -3.47 15.40 -0.29
N LYS A 138 -4.55 16.07 -0.70
CA LYS A 138 -5.56 16.57 0.21
C LYS A 138 -6.80 15.70 0.28
N SER A 139 -6.93 14.73 -0.61
CA SER A 139 -8.10 13.86 -0.66
C SER A 139 -7.75 12.49 -1.23
N ASN A 140 -8.63 11.53 -0.97
CA ASN A 140 -8.51 10.20 -1.55
C ASN A 140 -8.56 10.25 -3.08
N GLU A 141 -9.37 11.16 -3.62
CA GLU A 141 -9.50 11.31 -5.07
C GLU A 141 -8.19 11.79 -5.70
N GLU A 142 -7.50 12.74 -5.05
CA GLU A 142 -6.18 13.18 -5.53
C GLU A 142 -5.18 12.02 -5.57
N VAL A 143 -5.15 11.21 -4.51
CA VAL A 143 -4.27 10.04 -4.45
C VAL A 143 -4.60 9.08 -5.59
N PHE A 144 -5.87 8.78 -5.78
CA PHE A 144 -6.29 7.89 -6.86
C PHE A 144 -5.83 8.41 -8.21
N ASP A 145 -6.04 9.71 -8.48
CA ASP A 145 -5.66 10.32 -9.75
C ASP A 145 -4.15 10.26 -9.99
N ILE A 146 -3.35 10.53 -8.96
CA ILE A 146 -1.89 10.47 -9.07
C ILE A 146 -1.44 9.05 -9.41
N LEU A 147 -1.97 8.07 -8.70
CA LEU A 147 -1.53 6.68 -8.85
C LEU A 147 -2.06 6.03 -10.13
N TYR A 148 -3.22 6.43 -10.61
CA TYR A 148 -3.89 5.78 -11.73
C TYR A 148 -3.82 6.56 -13.04
N ASP A 149 -3.31 7.78 -13.01
CA ASP A 149 -3.16 8.58 -14.23
C ASP A 149 -2.06 7.97 -15.09
N ASN A 150 -2.37 7.81 -16.39
CA ASN A 150 -1.46 7.22 -17.37
C ASN A 150 -0.59 8.24 -18.10
N ASN A 151 -0.66 9.50 -17.70
CA ASN A 151 0.12 10.56 -18.37
C ASN A 151 1.51 10.75 -17.80
#